data_41864227ef37e26c5cc544d7148c1ece
#
_entry.id   41864227ef37e26c5cc544d7148c1ece
#
_cell.length_a   1.000
_cell.length_b   1.000
_cell.length_c   1.000
_cell.angle_alpha   90.00
_cell.angle_beta   90.00
_cell.angle_gamma   90.00
#
_symmetry.space_group_name_H-M   'P 1'
#
loop_
_entity.id
_entity.type
_entity.pdbx_description
1 polymer ?
#
loop_
_entity_poly.entity_id
_entity_poly.type
_entity_poly.pdbx_seq_one_letter_code
_entity_poly.pdbx_strand_id
1 'polypeptide(L)'
;MKFLAYLVSGISLGSIYAIIALGYTMVYGIAKMLNFAHGDVIMIGGYVSFLAAVNLGLPPLLSVLVAMAACTVLGIVIEALAYRPLRSAPSLAVLITAIGVSYFLQNTALLVFGANPKAYTPVVNGTLQLFDGQLSISYVSLLTIAVCIVIMVALTLFTGKTRMGKAMRACSEDKGAAQLMGINVNRTISLTFAIGSALAAVAGALLCSFSPTLMPTTGSMPGIKAFTAAVFGGIGSIPGAFLGGILLGVIESLAKAYISTQLSNSVVFAVLIVILLVRPAGLLGKHTQETV
;
A
#
# COMPACT_ATOMS: atom_id res chain seq x y z
N MET A 1 5.95 15.50 26.30
CA MET A 1 6.92 14.97 25.32
C MET A 1 6.58 13.56 24.83
N LYS A 2 6.30 12.55 25.70
CA LYS A 2 5.96 11.17 25.25
C LYS A 2 4.79 11.10 24.24
N PHE A 3 3.71 11.83 24.48
CA PHE A 3 2.56 11.87 23.54
C PHE A 3 2.96 12.35 22.14
N LEU A 4 3.78 13.40 22.05
CA LEU A 4 4.28 13.91 20.77
C LEU A 4 5.14 12.89 20.03
N ALA A 5 6.00 12.14 20.75
CA ALA A 5 6.80 11.06 20.18
C ALA A 5 5.92 9.95 19.59
N TYR A 6 4.87 9.53 20.32
CA TYR A 6 3.92 8.52 19.81
C TYR A 6 3.11 9.02 18.62
N LEU A 7 2.75 10.31 18.60
CA LEU A 7 2.06 10.93 17.48
C LEU A 7 2.94 10.96 16.22
N VAL A 8 4.20 11.38 16.34
CA VAL A 8 5.16 11.36 15.21
C VAL A 8 5.40 9.95 14.70
N SER A 9 5.60 8.98 15.61
CA SER A 9 5.74 7.57 15.26
C SER A 9 4.47 7.04 14.54
N GLY A 10 3.29 7.43 15.03
CA GLY A 10 2.01 7.09 14.44
C GLY A 10 1.82 7.68 13.04
N ILE A 11 2.20 8.94 12.82
CA ILE A 11 2.17 9.57 11.50
C ILE A 11 3.15 8.87 10.55
N SER A 12 4.35 8.49 11.02
CA SER A 12 5.32 7.76 10.22
C SER A 12 4.78 6.39 9.78
N LEU A 13 4.27 5.59 10.73
CA LEU A 13 3.66 4.29 10.46
C LEU A 13 2.43 4.45 9.55
N GLY A 14 1.61 5.46 9.83
CA GLY A 14 0.44 5.80 9.04
C GLY A 14 0.79 6.21 7.60
N SER A 15 1.93 6.85 7.40
CA SER A 15 2.42 7.20 6.06
C SER A 15 2.79 5.95 5.25
N ILE A 16 3.34 4.91 5.88
CA ILE A 16 3.57 3.61 5.22
C ILE A 16 2.22 3.00 4.82
N TYR A 17 1.26 2.95 5.75
CA TYR A 17 -0.08 2.44 5.44
C TYR A 17 -0.78 3.27 4.36
N ALA A 18 -0.58 4.58 4.34
CA ALA A 18 -1.13 5.45 3.31
C ALA A 18 -0.55 5.15 1.92
N ILE A 19 0.77 4.93 1.79
CA ILE A 19 1.38 4.56 0.49
C ILE A 19 0.80 3.23 -0.01
N ILE A 20 0.65 2.24 0.86
CA ILE A 20 0.05 0.95 0.52
C ILE A 20 -1.44 1.12 0.15
N ALA A 21 -2.18 1.90 0.94
CA ALA A 21 -3.61 2.18 0.71
C ALA A 21 -3.84 2.93 -0.61
N LEU A 22 -2.92 3.82 -1.00
CA LEU A 22 -2.93 4.47 -2.32
C LEU A 22 -2.82 3.44 -3.45
N GLY A 23 -1.96 2.42 -3.31
CA GLY A 23 -1.86 1.31 -4.25
C GLY A 23 -3.17 0.51 -4.35
N TYR A 24 -3.78 0.15 -3.22
CA TYR A 24 -5.10 -0.50 -3.18
C TYR A 24 -6.18 0.35 -3.82
N THR A 25 -6.24 1.62 -3.46
CA THR A 25 -7.25 2.57 -3.97
C THR A 25 -7.14 2.76 -5.48
N MET A 26 -5.93 2.80 -6.02
CA MET A 26 -5.71 2.87 -7.47
C MET A 26 -6.26 1.62 -8.17
N VAL A 27 -5.89 0.43 -7.68
CA VAL A 27 -6.32 -0.84 -8.31
C VAL A 27 -7.83 -1.03 -8.18
N TYR A 28 -8.38 -0.95 -6.96
CA TYR A 28 -9.81 -1.14 -6.74
C TYR A 28 -10.66 -0.04 -7.39
N GLY A 29 -10.23 1.21 -7.26
CA GLY A 29 -10.97 2.36 -7.82
C GLY A 29 -11.18 2.23 -9.34
N ILE A 30 -10.22 1.66 -10.06
CA ILE A 30 -10.24 1.59 -11.53
C ILE A 30 -10.64 0.21 -12.04
N ALA A 31 -10.03 -0.85 -11.52
CA ALA A 31 -10.33 -2.22 -11.96
C ALA A 31 -11.61 -2.79 -11.33
N LYS A 32 -12.05 -2.24 -10.17
CA LYS A 32 -13.15 -2.76 -9.34
C LYS A 32 -12.91 -4.20 -8.88
N MET A 33 -11.64 -4.55 -8.66
CA MET A 33 -11.20 -5.88 -8.24
C MET A 33 -10.34 -5.76 -6.99
N LEU A 34 -10.62 -6.59 -5.97
CA LEU A 34 -9.82 -6.66 -4.76
C LEU A 34 -8.53 -7.43 -5.03
N ASN A 35 -7.39 -6.86 -4.67
CA ASN A 35 -6.08 -7.48 -4.84
C ASN A 35 -5.44 -7.77 -3.48
N PHE A 36 -5.80 -8.89 -2.84
CA PHE A 36 -5.18 -9.28 -1.56
C PHE A 36 -3.70 -9.68 -1.70
N ALA A 37 -3.24 -10.04 -2.91
CA ALA A 37 -1.82 -10.28 -3.17
C ALA A 37 -0.94 -9.00 -3.09
N HIS A 38 -1.56 -7.81 -2.98
CA HIS A 38 -0.82 -6.55 -2.88
C HIS A 38 0.12 -6.49 -1.66
N GLY A 39 -0.28 -7.09 -0.54
CA GLY A 39 0.58 -7.26 0.64
C GLY A 39 1.85 -8.05 0.34
N ASP A 40 1.74 -9.08 -0.49
CA ASP A 40 2.89 -9.91 -0.85
C ASP A 40 3.79 -9.25 -1.90
N VAL A 41 3.24 -8.37 -2.72
CA VAL A 41 4.06 -7.49 -3.57
C VAL A 41 4.92 -6.54 -2.73
N ILE A 42 4.43 -6.08 -1.57
CA ILE A 42 5.21 -5.30 -0.59
C ILE A 42 6.41 -6.12 -0.09
N MET A 43 6.17 -7.37 0.30
CA MET A 43 7.19 -8.31 0.72
C MET A 43 8.24 -8.54 -0.37
N ILE A 44 7.82 -8.82 -1.61
CA ILE A 44 8.74 -8.99 -2.75
C ILE A 44 9.55 -7.72 -2.98
N GLY A 45 8.94 -6.54 -2.89
CA GLY A 45 9.63 -5.25 -2.97
C GLY A 45 10.74 -5.12 -1.92
N GLY A 46 10.46 -5.52 -0.68
CA GLY A 46 11.45 -5.60 0.39
C GLY A 46 12.60 -6.55 0.06
N TYR A 47 12.31 -7.78 -0.41
CA TYR A 47 13.34 -8.76 -0.79
C TYR A 47 14.19 -8.30 -1.97
N VAL A 48 13.59 -7.76 -3.02
CA VAL A 48 14.35 -7.26 -4.19
C VAL A 48 15.23 -6.10 -3.80
N SER A 49 14.73 -5.15 -3.00
CA SER A 49 15.53 -4.05 -2.47
C SER A 49 16.68 -4.55 -1.58
N PHE A 50 16.42 -5.53 -0.72
CA PHE A 50 17.45 -6.18 0.10
C PHE A 50 18.53 -6.83 -0.75
N LEU A 51 18.16 -7.65 -1.74
CA LEU A 51 19.10 -8.32 -2.64
C LEU A 51 19.93 -7.33 -3.46
N ALA A 52 19.30 -6.24 -3.94
CA ALA A 52 19.98 -5.20 -4.69
C ALA A 52 21.02 -4.48 -3.82
N ALA A 53 20.72 -4.23 -2.55
CA ALA A 53 21.65 -3.62 -1.62
C ALA A 53 22.79 -4.55 -1.19
N VAL A 54 22.49 -5.82 -0.86
CA VAL A 54 23.45 -6.76 -0.29
C VAL A 54 24.29 -7.44 -1.38
N ASN A 55 23.65 -7.96 -2.45
CA ASN A 55 24.35 -8.75 -3.47
C ASN A 55 24.98 -7.89 -4.56
N LEU A 56 24.32 -6.77 -4.92
CA LEU A 56 24.84 -5.88 -5.97
C LEU A 56 25.58 -4.66 -5.41
N GLY A 57 25.58 -4.48 -4.06
CA GLY A 57 26.24 -3.35 -3.41
C GLY A 57 25.65 -1.99 -3.81
N LEU A 58 24.41 -1.96 -4.28
CA LEU A 58 23.79 -0.72 -4.76
C LEU A 58 23.46 0.21 -3.59
N PRO A 59 23.59 1.53 -3.79
CA PRO A 59 23.12 2.50 -2.82
C PRO A 59 21.60 2.36 -2.58
N PRO A 60 21.11 2.69 -1.37
CA PRO A 60 19.72 2.42 -0.97
C PRO A 60 18.68 2.95 -1.95
N LEU A 61 18.88 4.15 -2.50
CA LEU A 61 17.94 4.75 -3.47
C LEU A 61 17.85 3.93 -4.76
N LEU A 62 18.98 3.46 -5.31
CA LEU A 62 18.99 2.62 -6.51
C LEU A 62 18.39 1.23 -6.21
N SER A 63 18.62 0.68 -5.03
CA SER A 63 17.99 -0.58 -4.60
C SER A 63 16.47 -0.49 -4.59
N VAL A 64 15.90 0.62 -4.13
CA VAL A 64 14.46 0.88 -4.17
C VAL A 64 13.96 1.01 -5.62
N LEU A 65 14.69 1.70 -6.50
CA LEU A 65 14.31 1.83 -7.91
C LEU A 65 14.30 0.47 -8.64
N VAL A 66 15.29 -0.39 -8.36
CA VAL A 66 15.31 -1.77 -8.88
C VAL A 66 14.10 -2.56 -8.37
N ALA A 67 13.77 -2.44 -7.08
CA ALA A 67 12.59 -3.06 -6.50
C ALA A 67 11.30 -2.54 -7.14
N MET A 68 11.19 -1.24 -7.39
CA MET A 68 10.05 -0.65 -8.11
C MET A 68 9.90 -1.23 -9.52
N ALA A 69 11.00 -1.35 -10.28
CA ALA A 69 10.97 -1.93 -11.63
C ALA A 69 10.54 -3.41 -11.60
N ALA A 70 11.13 -4.21 -10.70
CA ALA A 70 10.78 -5.62 -10.55
C ALA A 70 9.31 -5.82 -10.13
N CYS A 71 8.83 -5.06 -9.13
CA CYS A 71 7.44 -5.14 -8.68
C CYS A 71 6.46 -4.61 -9.74
N THR A 72 6.84 -3.63 -10.55
CA THR A 72 6.04 -3.17 -11.70
C THR A 72 5.82 -4.30 -12.68
N VAL A 73 6.86 -5.01 -13.06
CA VAL A 73 6.78 -6.19 -13.94
C VAL A 73 5.93 -7.28 -13.31
N LEU A 74 6.18 -7.58 -12.03
CA LEU A 74 5.39 -8.57 -11.28
C LEU A 74 3.90 -8.21 -11.25
N GLY A 75 3.56 -6.93 -11.02
CA GLY A 75 2.17 -6.47 -11.01
C GLY A 75 1.47 -6.62 -12.36
N ILE A 76 2.18 -6.36 -13.47
CA ILE A 76 1.67 -6.59 -14.82
C ILE A 76 1.46 -8.09 -15.06
N VAL A 77 2.39 -8.93 -14.62
CA VAL A 77 2.29 -10.40 -14.75
C VAL A 77 1.11 -10.94 -13.95
N ILE A 78 0.95 -10.51 -12.69
CA ILE A 78 -0.18 -10.89 -11.84
C ILE A 78 -1.51 -10.45 -12.50
N GLU A 79 -1.58 -9.23 -13.01
CA GLU A 79 -2.78 -8.75 -13.72
C GLU A 79 -3.08 -9.62 -14.94
N ALA A 80 -2.08 -9.85 -15.78
CA ALA A 80 -2.26 -10.55 -17.04
C ALA A 80 -2.66 -12.03 -16.85
N LEU A 81 -2.06 -12.72 -15.88
CA LEU A 81 -2.26 -14.15 -15.68
C LEU A 81 -3.43 -14.47 -14.74
N ALA A 82 -3.58 -13.70 -13.65
CA ALA A 82 -4.54 -14.03 -12.61
C ALA A 82 -5.82 -13.19 -12.70
N TYR A 83 -5.73 -11.87 -12.98
CA TYR A 83 -6.90 -11.00 -12.90
C TYR A 83 -7.59 -10.75 -14.25
N ARG A 84 -6.83 -10.66 -15.35
CA ARG A 84 -7.39 -10.41 -16.67
C ARG A 84 -8.41 -11.47 -17.11
N PRO A 85 -8.16 -12.79 -16.92
CA PRO A 85 -9.14 -13.83 -17.29
C PRO A 85 -10.43 -13.78 -16.46
N LEU A 86 -10.36 -13.22 -15.24
CA LEU A 86 -11.47 -13.20 -14.28
C LEU A 86 -12.27 -11.89 -14.27
N ARG A 87 -12.07 -11.00 -15.25
CA ARG A 87 -12.75 -9.69 -15.26
C ARG A 87 -14.27 -9.77 -15.42
N SER A 88 -14.77 -10.85 -16.01
CA SER A 88 -16.20 -11.15 -16.16
C SER A 88 -16.71 -12.20 -15.16
N ALA A 89 -15.82 -12.72 -14.29
CA ALA A 89 -16.17 -13.71 -13.29
C ALA A 89 -16.84 -13.07 -12.06
N PRO A 90 -17.59 -13.85 -11.25
CA PRO A 90 -18.13 -13.39 -10.00
C PRO A 90 -17.04 -12.89 -9.04
N SER A 91 -17.35 -11.89 -8.22
CA SER A 91 -16.41 -11.29 -7.26
C SER A 91 -15.73 -12.31 -6.35
N LEU A 92 -16.43 -13.39 -6.00
CA LEU A 92 -15.90 -14.48 -5.19
C LEU A 92 -14.74 -15.21 -5.87
N ALA A 93 -14.83 -15.47 -7.18
CA ALA A 93 -13.76 -16.12 -7.94
C ALA A 93 -12.49 -15.24 -7.96
N VAL A 94 -12.65 -13.93 -8.13
CA VAL A 94 -11.54 -12.95 -8.06
C VAL A 94 -10.90 -12.96 -6.67
N LEU A 95 -11.71 -12.99 -5.61
CA LEU A 95 -11.25 -13.03 -4.23
C LEU A 95 -10.41 -14.28 -3.95
N ILE A 96 -10.92 -15.46 -4.32
CA ILE A 96 -10.22 -16.75 -4.12
C ILE A 96 -8.89 -16.74 -4.90
N THR A 97 -8.90 -16.26 -6.13
CA THR A 97 -7.68 -16.15 -6.94
C THR A 97 -6.68 -15.20 -6.31
N ALA A 98 -7.12 -14.07 -5.77
CA ALA A 98 -6.25 -13.12 -5.07
C ALA A 98 -5.55 -13.77 -3.86
N ILE A 99 -6.29 -14.56 -3.08
CA ILE A 99 -5.76 -15.33 -1.95
C ILE A 99 -4.78 -16.40 -2.46
N GLY A 100 -5.12 -17.11 -3.55
CA GLY A 100 -4.23 -18.10 -4.16
C GLY A 100 -2.91 -17.50 -4.62
N VAL A 101 -2.93 -16.35 -5.29
CA VAL A 101 -1.71 -15.61 -5.70
C VAL A 101 -0.91 -15.17 -4.47
N SER A 102 -1.58 -14.70 -3.40
CA SER A 102 -0.94 -14.33 -2.14
C SER A 102 -0.14 -15.50 -1.56
N TYR A 103 -0.78 -16.65 -1.35
CA TYR A 103 -0.10 -17.84 -0.84
C TYR A 103 0.99 -18.35 -1.78
N PHE A 104 0.80 -18.28 -3.09
CA PHE A 104 1.82 -18.65 -4.06
C PHE A 104 3.07 -17.77 -3.90
N LEU A 105 2.94 -16.46 -3.77
CA LEU A 105 4.06 -15.54 -3.58
C LEU A 105 4.76 -15.77 -2.24
N GLN A 106 4.00 -15.98 -1.15
CA GLN A 106 4.57 -16.26 0.18
C GLN A 106 5.38 -17.56 0.20
N ASN A 107 4.81 -18.65 -0.35
CA ASN A 107 5.50 -19.94 -0.40
C ASN A 107 6.71 -19.92 -1.34
N THR A 108 6.60 -19.21 -2.47
CA THR A 108 7.76 -18.99 -3.36
C THR A 108 8.87 -18.23 -2.63
N ALA A 109 8.52 -17.17 -1.91
CA ALA A 109 9.49 -16.43 -1.11
C ALA A 109 10.11 -17.30 0.00
N LEU A 110 9.32 -18.15 0.66
CA LEU A 110 9.78 -19.08 1.66
C LEU A 110 10.79 -20.09 1.09
N LEU A 111 10.53 -20.63 -0.10
CA LEU A 111 11.42 -21.57 -0.77
C LEU A 111 12.73 -20.91 -1.25
N VAL A 112 12.64 -19.68 -1.78
CA VAL A 112 13.79 -18.97 -2.35
C VAL A 112 14.66 -18.32 -1.28
N PHE A 113 14.06 -17.69 -0.28
CA PHE A 113 14.77 -16.89 0.74
C PHE A 113 14.90 -17.58 2.09
N GLY A 114 14.15 -18.67 2.31
CA GLY A 114 14.08 -19.41 3.58
C GLY A 114 13.16 -18.75 4.60
N ALA A 115 12.96 -19.44 5.73
CA ALA A 115 12.09 -18.99 6.83
C ALA A 115 12.76 -18.00 7.79
N ASN A 116 14.11 -17.93 7.78
CA ASN A 116 14.85 -17.12 8.73
C ASN A 116 14.71 -15.63 8.44
N PRO A 117 14.43 -14.79 9.46
CA PRO A 117 14.39 -13.36 9.31
C PRO A 117 15.70 -12.79 8.74
N LYS A 118 15.60 -11.90 7.76
CA LYS A 118 16.74 -11.17 7.21
C LYS A 118 16.81 -9.79 7.86
N ALA A 119 18.00 -9.37 8.30
CA ALA A 119 18.21 -8.01 8.80
C ALA A 119 18.29 -7.06 7.60
N TYR A 120 17.35 -6.11 7.55
CA TYR A 120 17.30 -5.11 6.48
C TYR A 120 18.10 -3.87 6.86
N THR A 121 18.95 -3.39 5.95
CA THR A 121 19.68 -2.15 6.15
C THR A 121 18.77 -0.97 5.80
N PRO A 122 18.45 -0.07 6.75
CA PRO A 122 17.57 1.08 6.49
C PRO A 122 18.08 1.94 5.33
N VAL A 123 17.14 2.51 4.56
CA VAL A 123 17.47 3.40 3.42
C VAL A 123 18.24 4.64 3.87
N VAL A 124 17.94 5.14 5.06
CA VAL A 124 18.64 6.27 5.69
C VAL A 124 18.87 5.95 7.15
N ASN A 125 20.07 6.25 7.66
CA ASN A 125 20.43 6.07 9.05
C ASN A 125 20.54 7.41 9.78
N GLY A 126 20.17 7.43 11.06
CA GLY A 126 20.31 8.57 11.93
C GLY A 126 18.99 9.02 12.57
N THR A 127 19.12 9.86 13.57
CA THR A 127 18.01 10.43 14.34
C THR A 127 18.22 11.91 14.52
N LEU A 128 17.15 12.69 14.34
CA LEU A 128 17.11 14.11 14.68
C LEU A 128 16.70 14.24 16.15
N GLN A 129 17.56 14.84 16.95
CA GLN A 129 17.27 15.14 18.37
C GLN A 129 16.73 16.56 18.47
N LEU A 130 15.56 16.71 19.05
CA LEU A 130 14.89 17.99 19.32
C LEU A 130 14.68 18.15 20.83
N PHE A 131 14.61 19.41 21.28
CA PHE A 131 14.37 19.76 22.69
C PHE A 131 15.39 19.12 23.65
N ASP A 132 16.70 19.36 23.42
CA ASP A 132 17.80 18.83 24.24
C ASP A 132 17.76 17.29 24.42
N GLY A 133 17.41 16.56 23.34
CA GLY A 133 17.37 15.10 23.34
C GLY A 133 16.09 14.48 23.90
N GLN A 134 15.10 15.28 24.31
CA GLN A 134 13.84 14.76 24.85
C GLN A 134 12.92 14.16 23.74
N LEU A 135 13.11 14.54 22.48
CA LEU A 135 12.39 14.01 21.34
C LEU A 135 13.39 13.57 20.27
N SER A 136 13.46 12.27 20.01
CA SER A 136 14.25 11.70 18.91
C SER A 136 13.35 11.24 17.78
N ILE A 137 13.55 11.77 16.57
CA ILE A 137 12.81 11.40 15.36
C ILE A 137 13.80 10.74 14.40
N SER A 138 13.50 9.52 13.95
CA SER A 138 14.32 8.84 12.95
C SER A 138 14.25 9.56 11.61
N TYR A 139 15.36 9.67 10.88
CA TYR A 139 15.36 10.17 9.51
C TYR A 139 14.50 9.30 8.57
N VAL A 140 14.37 7.98 8.85
CA VAL A 140 13.43 7.11 8.14
C VAL A 140 12.00 7.64 8.28
N SER A 141 11.59 8.08 9.48
CA SER A 141 10.24 8.63 9.70
C SER A 141 9.98 9.90 8.90
N LEU A 142 10.94 10.82 8.88
CA LEU A 142 10.83 12.06 8.09
C LEU A 142 10.79 11.78 6.59
N LEU A 143 11.66 10.89 6.11
CA LEU A 143 11.69 10.45 4.72
C LEU A 143 10.36 9.81 4.32
N THR A 144 9.82 8.92 5.16
CA THR A 144 8.56 8.22 4.90
C THR A 144 7.38 9.19 4.75
N ILE A 145 7.29 10.18 5.65
CA ILE A 145 6.23 11.21 5.59
C ILE A 145 6.40 12.05 4.31
N ALA A 146 7.62 12.50 4.00
CA ALA A 146 7.88 13.29 2.81
C ALA A 146 7.56 12.53 1.52
N VAL A 147 8.01 11.28 1.40
CA VAL A 147 7.73 10.40 0.25
C VAL A 147 6.23 10.15 0.11
N CYS A 148 5.51 9.92 1.22
CA CYS A 148 4.07 9.74 1.21
C CYS A 148 3.32 10.95 0.65
N ILE A 149 3.68 12.16 1.08
CA ILE A 149 3.07 13.41 0.58
C ILE A 149 3.37 13.58 -0.91
N VAL A 150 4.62 13.37 -1.33
CA VAL A 150 5.03 13.48 -2.74
C VAL A 150 4.24 12.49 -3.60
N ILE A 151 4.11 11.24 -3.18
CA ILE A 151 3.33 10.21 -3.90
C ILE A 151 1.86 10.60 -3.98
N MET A 152 1.25 11.05 -2.88
CA MET A 152 -0.14 11.48 -2.86
C MET A 152 -0.40 12.63 -3.85
N VAL A 153 0.46 13.65 -3.84
CA VAL A 153 0.35 14.80 -4.77
C VAL A 153 0.57 14.34 -6.20
N ALA A 154 1.61 13.54 -6.46
CA ALA A 154 1.93 13.03 -7.80
C ALA A 154 0.76 12.19 -8.37
N LEU A 155 0.19 11.27 -7.59
CA LEU A 155 -0.96 10.47 -8.02
C LEU A 155 -2.21 11.32 -8.27
N THR A 156 -2.48 12.30 -7.41
CA THR A 156 -3.61 13.22 -7.59
C THR A 156 -3.48 14.03 -8.88
N LEU A 157 -2.28 14.55 -9.15
CA LEU A 157 -2.00 15.27 -10.38
C LEU A 157 -2.04 14.34 -11.61
N PHE A 158 -1.47 13.15 -11.49
CA PHE A 158 -1.47 12.16 -12.56
C PHE A 158 -2.89 11.75 -12.96
N THR A 159 -3.72 11.35 -12.00
CA THR A 159 -5.10 10.93 -12.25
C THR A 159 -6.00 12.10 -12.68
N GLY A 160 -5.71 13.31 -12.17
CA GLY A 160 -6.49 14.52 -12.48
C GLY A 160 -6.18 15.15 -13.83
N LYS A 161 -4.89 15.29 -14.17
CA LYS A 161 -4.45 16.14 -15.28
C LYS A 161 -3.97 15.36 -16.51
N THR A 162 -3.50 14.10 -16.37
CA THR A 162 -2.94 13.37 -17.52
C THR A 162 -4.02 12.69 -18.38
N ARG A 163 -3.71 12.43 -19.65
CA ARG A 163 -4.58 11.68 -20.56
C ARG A 163 -4.86 10.27 -20.05
N MET A 164 -3.84 9.60 -19.50
CA MET A 164 -3.96 8.27 -18.94
C MET A 164 -4.81 8.27 -17.64
N GLY A 165 -4.64 9.28 -16.78
CA GLY A 165 -5.49 9.46 -15.59
C GLY A 165 -6.95 9.69 -15.93
N LYS A 166 -7.24 10.44 -17.01
CA LYS A 166 -8.61 10.61 -17.53
C LYS A 166 -9.16 9.28 -18.07
N ALA A 167 -8.35 8.49 -18.79
CA ALA A 167 -8.72 7.15 -19.24
C ALA A 167 -9.01 6.20 -18.05
N MET A 168 -8.19 6.26 -17.00
CA MET A 168 -8.42 5.50 -15.77
C MET A 168 -9.76 5.85 -15.12
N ARG A 169 -10.10 7.15 -15.02
CA ARG A 169 -11.39 7.59 -14.48
C ARG A 169 -12.57 7.15 -15.36
N ALA A 170 -12.45 7.26 -16.68
CA ALA A 170 -13.49 6.76 -17.58
C ALA A 170 -13.70 5.25 -17.41
N CYS A 171 -12.63 4.45 -17.31
CA CYS A 171 -12.72 3.01 -17.04
C CYS A 171 -13.31 2.69 -15.65
N SER A 172 -13.18 3.59 -14.67
CA SER A 172 -13.75 3.40 -13.32
C SER A 172 -15.25 3.60 -13.27
N GLU A 173 -15.80 4.43 -14.16
CA GLU A 173 -17.24 4.67 -14.28
C GLU A 173 -17.91 3.57 -15.11
N ASP A 174 -17.48 3.39 -16.36
CA ASP A 174 -18.00 2.36 -17.25
C ASP A 174 -16.92 1.87 -18.22
N LYS A 175 -16.55 0.58 -18.12
CA LYS A 175 -15.53 -0.05 -18.97
C LYS A 175 -16.01 -0.20 -20.43
N GLY A 176 -17.32 -0.47 -20.63
CA GLY A 176 -17.92 -0.63 -21.96
C GLY A 176 -17.96 0.70 -22.70
N ALA A 177 -18.50 1.74 -22.06
CA ALA A 177 -18.52 3.08 -22.62
C ALA A 177 -17.11 3.61 -22.90
N ALA A 178 -16.16 3.40 -21.99
CA ALA A 178 -14.76 3.78 -22.20
C ALA A 178 -14.16 3.09 -23.46
N GLN A 179 -14.47 1.82 -23.67
CA GLN A 179 -14.01 1.08 -24.86
C GLN A 179 -14.60 1.62 -26.15
N LEU A 180 -15.89 1.97 -26.15
CA LEU A 180 -16.56 2.60 -27.31
C LEU A 180 -15.95 3.97 -27.64
N MET A 181 -15.45 4.69 -26.65
CA MET A 181 -14.72 5.96 -26.82
C MET A 181 -13.25 5.79 -27.24
N GLY A 182 -12.82 4.55 -27.60
CA GLY A 182 -11.48 4.25 -28.07
C GLY A 182 -10.43 4.08 -26.97
N ILE A 183 -10.84 4.00 -25.69
CA ILE A 183 -9.90 3.77 -24.59
C ILE A 183 -9.56 2.28 -24.51
N ASN A 184 -8.26 1.96 -24.54
CA ASN A 184 -7.80 0.58 -24.34
C ASN A 184 -7.87 0.20 -22.85
N VAL A 185 -9.00 -0.38 -22.45
CA VAL A 185 -9.29 -0.81 -21.07
C VAL A 185 -8.21 -1.75 -20.52
N ASN A 186 -7.69 -2.68 -21.36
CA ASN A 186 -6.66 -3.61 -20.93
C ASN A 186 -5.37 -2.89 -20.51
N ARG A 187 -4.87 -2.00 -21.36
CA ARG A 187 -3.67 -1.19 -21.05
C ARG A 187 -3.87 -0.31 -19.83
N THR A 188 -5.06 0.27 -19.68
CA THR A 188 -5.40 1.15 -18.56
C THR A 188 -5.37 0.38 -17.24
N ILE A 189 -5.96 -0.83 -17.19
CA ILE A 189 -5.95 -1.66 -15.97
C ILE A 189 -4.54 -2.19 -15.69
N SER A 190 -3.81 -2.70 -16.70
CA SER A 190 -2.43 -3.17 -16.51
C SER A 190 -1.52 -2.08 -15.97
N LEU A 191 -1.66 -0.83 -16.47
CA LEU A 191 -0.89 0.30 -15.96
C LEU A 191 -1.27 0.64 -14.50
N THR A 192 -2.53 0.47 -14.14
CA THR A 192 -2.98 0.66 -12.74
C THR A 192 -2.32 -0.34 -11.80
N PHE A 193 -2.25 -1.62 -12.19
CA PHE A 193 -1.54 -2.65 -11.43
C PHE A 193 -0.03 -2.36 -11.37
N ALA A 194 0.57 -1.89 -12.46
CA ALA A 194 1.97 -1.49 -12.54
C ALA A 194 2.30 -0.39 -11.53
N ILE A 195 1.50 0.69 -11.51
CA ILE A 195 1.66 1.80 -10.57
C ILE A 195 1.46 1.32 -9.12
N GLY A 196 0.37 0.57 -8.85
CA GLY A 196 0.10 0.04 -7.52
C GLY A 196 1.25 -0.82 -7.01
N SER A 197 1.81 -1.70 -7.85
CA SER A 197 2.93 -2.57 -7.48
C SER A 197 4.25 -1.81 -7.30
N ALA A 198 4.50 -0.75 -8.08
CA ALA A 198 5.63 0.15 -7.85
C ALA A 198 5.54 0.83 -6.48
N LEU A 199 4.34 1.30 -6.10
CA LEU A 199 4.10 1.88 -4.76
C LEU A 199 4.27 0.85 -3.65
N ALA A 200 3.85 -0.41 -3.88
CA ALA A 200 4.07 -1.51 -2.94
C ALA A 200 5.57 -1.74 -2.69
N ALA A 201 6.42 -1.65 -3.72
CA ALA A 201 7.87 -1.76 -3.55
C ALA A 201 8.46 -0.64 -2.70
N VAL A 202 8.04 0.61 -2.92
CA VAL A 202 8.45 1.75 -2.09
C VAL A 202 8.01 1.54 -0.64
N ALA A 203 6.74 1.15 -0.44
CA ALA A 203 6.21 0.87 0.89
C ALA A 203 6.96 -0.28 1.57
N GLY A 204 7.34 -1.33 0.83
CA GLY A 204 8.12 -2.46 1.34
C GLY A 204 9.50 -2.04 1.85
N ALA A 205 10.23 -1.24 1.07
CA ALA A 205 11.52 -0.71 1.46
C ALA A 205 11.44 0.22 2.69
N LEU A 206 10.40 1.09 2.76
CA LEU A 206 10.18 1.98 3.90
C LEU A 206 9.72 1.21 5.13
N LEU A 207 8.85 0.19 4.97
CA LEU A 207 8.40 -0.68 6.06
C LEU A 207 9.58 -1.43 6.68
N CYS A 208 10.45 -2.03 5.84
CA CYS A 208 11.63 -2.73 6.30
C CYS A 208 12.70 -1.79 6.87
N SER A 209 12.74 -0.53 6.44
CA SER A 209 13.59 0.50 7.05
C SER A 209 13.07 0.95 8.42
N PHE A 210 11.74 0.98 8.59
CA PHE A 210 11.09 1.32 9.87
C PHE A 210 11.16 0.17 10.88
N SER A 211 10.98 -1.07 10.41
CA SER A 211 11.12 -2.30 11.19
C SER A 211 12.11 -3.22 10.46
N PRO A 212 13.40 -3.22 10.85
CA PRO A 212 14.49 -3.81 10.06
C PRO A 212 14.50 -5.35 10.11
N THR A 213 13.33 -5.95 9.85
CA THR A 213 13.12 -7.39 9.82
C THR A 213 12.32 -7.75 8.58
N LEU A 214 12.89 -8.59 7.73
CA LEU A 214 12.27 -9.04 6.49
C LEU A 214 12.03 -10.56 6.53
N MET A 215 10.77 -10.96 6.37
CA MET A 215 10.30 -12.34 6.40
C MET A 215 9.31 -12.57 5.25
N PRO A 216 9.06 -13.83 4.83
CA PRO A 216 8.06 -14.13 3.79
C PRO A 216 6.63 -13.67 4.10
N THR A 217 6.34 -13.33 5.36
CA THR A 217 5.03 -12.83 5.82
C THR A 217 5.01 -11.33 6.14
N THR A 218 6.12 -10.61 5.92
CA THR A 218 6.27 -9.18 6.32
C THR A 218 5.19 -8.28 5.73
N GLY A 219 4.69 -8.57 4.54
CA GLY A 219 3.66 -7.76 3.87
C GLY A 219 2.22 -8.08 4.26
N SER A 220 1.95 -9.25 4.89
CA SER A 220 0.59 -9.74 5.11
C SER A 220 -0.24 -8.83 6.03
N MET A 221 0.22 -8.59 7.26
CA MET A 221 -0.51 -7.74 8.22
C MET A 221 -0.54 -6.27 7.81
N PRO A 222 0.57 -5.64 7.37
CA PRO A 222 0.52 -4.28 6.83
C PRO A 222 -0.39 -4.16 5.61
N GLY A 223 -0.45 -5.17 4.75
CA GLY A 223 -1.36 -5.23 3.61
C GLY A 223 -2.83 -5.17 4.04
N ILE A 224 -3.25 -6.01 5.00
CA ILE A 224 -4.62 -6.02 5.52
C ILE A 224 -4.96 -4.68 6.19
N LYS A 225 -4.05 -4.13 7.01
CA LYS A 225 -4.26 -2.84 7.67
C LYS A 225 -4.37 -1.69 6.67
N ALA A 226 -3.56 -1.70 5.64
CA ALA A 226 -3.62 -0.66 4.61
C ALA A 226 -4.87 -0.79 3.73
N PHE A 227 -5.35 -2.01 3.47
CA PHE A 227 -6.67 -2.22 2.88
C PHE A 227 -7.76 -1.61 3.78
N THR A 228 -7.70 -1.90 5.09
CA THR A 228 -8.57 -1.28 6.09
C THR A 228 -8.51 0.24 6.04
N ALA A 229 -7.31 0.81 5.91
CA ALA A 229 -7.12 2.26 5.78
C ALA A 229 -7.73 2.82 4.49
N ALA A 230 -7.64 2.10 3.37
CA ALA A 230 -8.27 2.49 2.10
C ALA A 230 -9.80 2.50 2.22
N VAL A 231 -10.38 1.47 2.88
CA VAL A 231 -11.83 1.39 3.16
C VAL A 231 -12.26 2.52 4.07
N PHE A 232 -11.55 2.72 5.18
CA PHE A 232 -11.77 3.79 6.14
C PHE A 232 -11.76 5.18 5.50
N GLY A 233 -10.78 5.44 4.63
CA GLY A 233 -10.64 6.70 3.90
C GLY A 233 -11.69 6.90 2.81
N GLY A 234 -12.27 5.82 2.30
CA GLY A 234 -13.18 5.79 1.14
C GLY A 234 -12.47 5.27 -0.11
N ILE A 235 -12.72 4.01 -0.43
CA ILE A 235 -12.08 3.33 -1.58
C ILE A 235 -12.37 4.08 -2.88
N GLY A 236 -11.33 4.34 -3.67
CA GLY A 236 -11.41 5.10 -4.92
C GLY A 236 -11.06 6.58 -4.78
N SER A 237 -10.95 7.10 -3.54
CA SER A 237 -10.51 8.46 -3.25
C SER A 237 -9.04 8.47 -2.83
N ILE A 238 -8.14 9.04 -3.66
CA ILE A 238 -6.71 9.16 -3.35
C ILE A 238 -6.49 9.95 -2.04
N PRO A 239 -7.09 11.16 -1.85
CA PRO A 239 -6.96 11.87 -0.58
C PRO A 239 -7.59 11.11 0.60
N GLY A 240 -8.67 10.36 0.34
CA GLY A 240 -9.30 9.51 1.35
C GLY A 240 -8.36 8.42 1.85
N ALA A 241 -7.76 7.64 0.96
CA ALA A 241 -6.82 6.59 1.32
C ALA A 241 -5.59 7.13 2.08
N PHE A 242 -5.09 8.31 1.68
CA PHE A 242 -4.01 8.99 2.39
C PHE A 242 -4.40 9.32 3.83
N LEU A 243 -5.52 10.02 4.03
CA LEU A 243 -6.01 10.36 5.37
C LEU A 243 -6.33 9.12 6.21
N GLY A 244 -6.96 8.12 5.59
CA GLY A 244 -7.26 6.84 6.24
C GLY A 244 -5.99 6.14 6.74
N GLY A 245 -4.93 6.11 5.94
CA GLY A 245 -3.64 5.56 6.32
C GLY A 245 -3.00 6.27 7.51
N ILE A 246 -2.94 7.61 7.44
CA ILE A 246 -2.37 8.43 8.53
C ILE A 246 -3.16 8.23 9.83
N LEU A 247 -4.48 8.34 9.78
CA LEU A 247 -5.33 8.18 10.97
C LEU A 247 -5.18 6.79 11.58
N LEU A 248 -5.17 5.75 10.75
CA LEU A 248 -5.06 4.37 11.22
C LEU A 248 -3.70 4.12 11.89
N GLY A 249 -2.60 4.66 11.34
CA GLY A 249 -1.28 4.57 11.95
C GLY A 249 -1.18 5.32 13.28
N VAL A 250 -1.83 6.49 13.39
CA VAL A 250 -1.90 7.25 14.66
C VAL A 250 -2.71 6.46 15.69
N ILE A 251 -3.87 5.93 15.32
CA ILE A 251 -4.69 5.09 16.20
C ILE A 251 -3.91 3.87 16.68
N GLU A 252 -3.20 3.18 15.79
CA GLU A 252 -2.40 2.01 16.16
C GLU A 252 -1.24 2.39 17.10
N SER A 253 -0.55 3.48 16.84
CA SER A 253 0.56 3.96 17.68
C SER A 253 0.08 4.33 19.09
N LEU A 254 -1.05 5.05 19.19
CA LEU A 254 -1.64 5.40 20.46
C LEU A 254 -2.20 4.17 21.22
N ALA A 255 -2.80 3.22 20.51
CA ALA A 255 -3.26 1.96 21.09
C ALA A 255 -2.10 1.14 21.67
N LYS A 256 -0.96 1.06 20.95
CA LYS A 256 0.26 0.41 21.45
C LYS A 256 0.83 1.11 22.71
N ALA A 257 0.76 2.42 22.75
CA ALA A 257 1.34 3.22 23.84
C ALA A 257 0.50 3.23 25.10
N TYR A 258 -0.84 3.29 24.99
CA TYR A 258 -1.75 3.53 26.10
C TYR A 258 -2.62 2.34 26.50
N ILE A 259 -2.85 1.38 25.57
CA ILE A 259 -3.70 0.22 25.83
C ILE A 259 -2.83 -1.03 25.93
N SER A 260 -2.39 -1.57 24.80
CA SER A 260 -1.53 -2.76 24.74
C SER A 260 -1.02 -2.97 23.31
N THR A 261 0.23 -3.39 23.20
CA THR A 261 0.82 -3.79 21.92
C THR A 261 0.08 -4.97 21.29
N GLN A 262 -0.38 -5.93 22.11
CA GLN A 262 -1.11 -7.10 21.64
C GLN A 262 -2.52 -6.77 21.15
N LEU A 263 -3.21 -5.83 21.82
CA LEU A 263 -4.56 -5.42 21.48
C LEU A 263 -4.62 -4.34 20.39
N SER A 264 -3.49 -3.77 20.00
CA SER A 264 -3.46 -2.68 19.00
C SER A 264 -4.12 -3.06 17.69
N ASN A 265 -3.96 -4.29 17.21
CA ASN A 265 -4.61 -4.79 16.02
C ASN A 265 -6.14 -4.84 16.17
N SER A 266 -6.62 -5.32 17.32
CA SER A 266 -8.05 -5.38 17.63
C SER A 266 -8.68 -4.00 17.68
N VAL A 267 -7.97 -3.01 18.24
CA VAL A 267 -8.42 -1.60 18.25
C VAL A 267 -8.54 -1.04 16.83
N VAL A 268 -7.55 -1.30 15.97
CA VAL A 268 -7.55 -0.86 14.57
C VAL A 268 -8.76 -1.42 13.82
N PHE A 269 -9.04 -2.72 13.94
CA PHE A 269 -10.17 -3.34 13.26
C PHE A 269 -11.52 -2.96 13.89
N ALA A 270 -11.59 -2.76 15.20
CA ALA A 270 -12.79 -2.27 15.87
C ALA A 270 -13.17 -0.85 15.39
N VAL A 271 -12.18 0.04 15.26
CA VAL A 271 -12.39 1.39 14.71
C VAL A 271 -12.91 1.32 13.25
N LEU A 272 -12.38 0.39 12.43
CA LEU A 272 -12.91 0.18 11.08
C LEU A 272 -14.39 -0.20 11.13
N ILE A 273 -14.76 -1.19 11.95
CA ILE A 273 -16.16 -1.65 12.07
C ILE A 273 -17.07 -0.49 12.47
N VAL A 274 -16.69 0.28 13.49
CA VAL A 274 -17.48 1.44 13.95
C VAL A 274 -17.67 2.46 12.82
N ILE A 275 -16.60 2.77 12.06
CA ILE A 275 -16.71 3.74 10.98
C ILE A 275 -17.56 3.23 9.84
N LEU A 276 -17.47 1.96 9.46
CA LEU A 276 -18.32 1.40 8.40
C LEU A 276 -19.80 1.36 8.81
N LEU A 277 -20.09 1.19 10.10
CA LEU A 277 -21.47 1.29 10.62
C LEU A 277 -22.01 2.72 10.55
N VAL A 278 -21.18 3.73 10.80
CA VAL A 278 -21.60 5.15 10.82
C VAL A 278 -21.51 5.79 9.41
N ARG A 279 -20.47 5.44 8.65
CA ARG A 279 -20.20 5.94 7.28
C ARG A 279 -19.74 4.82 6.36
N PRO A 280 -20.64 4.05 5.75
CA PRO A 280 -20.31 2.92 4.90
C PRO A 280 -19.48 3.29 3.65
N ALA A 281 -19.57 4.54 3.18
CA ALA A 281 -18.74 5.04 2.09
C ALA A 281 -17.31 5.46 2.52
N GLY A 282 -16.98 5.38 3.82
CA GLY A 282 -15.72 5.91 4.37
C GLY A 282 -15.75 7.43 4.55
N LEU A 283 -14.60 8.02 4.95
CA LEU A 283 -14.51 9.45 5.29
C LEU A 283 -14.73 10.37 4.08
N LEU A 284 -14.13 10.04 2.93
CA LEU A 284 -14.15 10.84 1.70
C LEU A 284 -14.62 10.02 0.48
N GLY A 285 -15.34 8.91 0.71
CA GLY A 285 -15.95 8.12 -0.35
C GLY A 285 -17.14 8.84 -0.98
N LYS A 286 -17.34 8.65 -2.28
CA LYS A 286 -18.53 9.12 -2.97
C LYS A 286 -19.69 8.14 -2.74
N HIS A 287 -20.85 8.63 -2.35
CA HIS A 287 -22.08 7.86 -2.42
C HIS A 287 -22.43 7.63 -3.90
N THR A 288 -22.18 6.45 -4.41
CA THR A 288 -22.79 6.00 -5.66
C THR A 288 -24.19 5.53 -5.32
N GLN A 289 -25.20 6.29 -5.72
CA GLN A 289 -26.55 5.74 -5.79
C GLN A 289 -26.54 4.71 -6.91
N GLU A 290 -26.76 3.44 -6.57
CA GLU A 290 -27.12 2.44 -7.55
C GLU A 290 -28.48 2.84 -8.11
N THR A 291 -28.50 3.39 -9.31
CA THR A 291 -29.73 3.52 -10.11
C THR A 291 -30.13 2.10 -10.48
N VAL A 292 -31.21 1.64 -9.84
CA VAL A 292 -31.95 0.40 -10.16
C VAL A 292 -32.49 0.49 -11.59
#